data_e6a4a2c7ec23a32deb483c4839e5ea47
#
_entry.id   e6a4a2c7ec23a32deb483c4839e5ea47
#
_cell.length_a   1.000
_cell.length_b   1.000
_cell.length_c   1.000
_cell.angle_alpha   90.00
_cell.angle_beta   90.00
_cell.angle_gamma   90.00
#
_symmetry.space_group_name_H-M   'P 1'
#
loop_
_entity.id
_entity.type
_entity.pdbx_description
1 polymer ?
#
loop_
_entity_poly.entity_id
_entity_poly.type
_entity_poly.pdbx_seq_one_letter_code
_entity_poly.pdbx_strand_id
1 'polypeptide(L)'
;NFARLQAVKYTNISFSEVPDSNQVTENGMERDSISRQMDCNIQISTNKPSTIAFQPEGTNTAGDLGAAASLTYTNRNLFRGSEQLSIELRGAYEAITGLEGYQDQNYTEYSVEGKLVFPRFLAPFLSKNFRRRQTANSELSASWNLQNRPEFHRRVFSTAWRYRWTEPRHHLAWRFDLLDLNYVYMPWI
;
A
#
# COMPACT_ATOMS: atom_id res chain seq x y z
N ASN A 1 6.96 11.34 12.08
CA ASN A 1 5.64 11.59 11.51
C ASN A 1 4.86 10.25 11.44
N PHE A 2 4.16 9.93 12.52
CA PHE A 2 3.47 8.64 12.69
C PHE A 2 2.32 8.42 11.69
N ALA A 3 1.72 9.50 11.18
CA ALA A 3 0.60 9.43 10.24
C ALA A 3 0.92 8.75 8.89
N ARG A 4 2.19 8.50 8.60
CA ARG A 4 2.63 7.81 7.37
C ARG A 4 2.73 6.30 7.50
N LEU A 5 2.76 5.81 8.73
CA LEU A 5 2.94 4.39 8.99
C LEU A 5 1.62 3.67 8.73
N GLN A 6 1.62 2.69 7.85
CA GLN A 6 0.43 1.90 7.50
C GLN A 6 -0.17 1.16 8.71
N ALA A 7 0.67 0.87 9.70
CA ALA A 7 0.27 0.27 10.96
C ALA A 7 -0.45 1.25 11.90
N VAL A 8 -0.34 2.58 11.69
CA VAL A 8 -0.92 3.61 12.56
C VAL A 8 -2.24 4.10 11.98
N LYS A 9 -3.28 4.08 12.79
CA LYS A 9 -4.62 4.58 12.45
C LYS A 9 -4.74 6.08 12.70
N TYR A 10 -4.42 6.48 13.92
CA TYR A 10 -4.34 7.88 14.30
C TYR A 10 -3.36 8.09 15.45
N THR A 11 -2.87 9.31 15.59
CA THR A 11 -1.99 9.74 16.68
C THR A 11 -2.57 11.00 17.29
N ASN A 12 -2.72 11.00 18.62
CA ASN A 12 -3.08 12.17 19.40
C ASN A 12 -1.89 12.56 20.26
N ILE A 13 -1.52 13.84 20.22
CA ILE A 13 -0.43 14.41 21.01
C ILE A 13 -1.05 15.49 21.90
N SER A 14 -0.98 15.30 23.19
CA SER A 14 -1.43 16.25 24.19
C SER A 14 -0.29 16.68 25.09
N PHE A 15 -0.27 17.95 25.44
CA PHE A 15 0.68 18.52 26.38
C PHE A 15 -0.10 18.95 27.63
N SER A 16 0.43 18.60 28.79
CA SER A 16 -0.09 19.05 30.09
C SER A 16 1.03 19.70 30.89
N GLU A 17 0.71 20.79 31.55
CA GLU A 17 1.64 21.40 32.47
C GLU A 17 1.75 20.53 33.73
N VAL A 18 2.97 20.26 34.17
CA VAL A 18 3.22 19.57 35.44
C VAL A 18 3.12 20.66 36.51
N PRO A 19 2.18 20.55 37.45
CA PRO A 19 2.13 21.49 38.57
C PRO A 19 3.41 21.36 39.40
N ASP A 20 4.16 22.47 39.52
CA ASP A 20 5.38 22.53 40.34
C ASP A 20 4.99 22.30 41.80
N SER A 21 5.26 21.08 42.31
CA SER A 21 5.01 20.72 43.68
C SER A 21 6.09 21.29 44.68
N ASN A 22 7.09 21.98 44.15
CA ASN A 22 8.19 22.54 44.96
C ASN A 22 8.38 24.05 44.68
N GLN A 23 7.37 24.87 45.03
CA GLN A 23 7.64 26.26 45.37
C GLN A 23 8.17 26.31 46.81
N VAL A 24 9.42 26.00 46.99
CA VAL A 24 10.14 26.42 48.20
C VAL A 24 10.41 27.91 48.04
N THR A 25 9.58 28.70 48.71
CA THR A 25 9.78 30.14 48.86
C THR A 25 10.97 30.33 49.80
N GLU A 26 12.18 30.36 49.30
CA GLU A 26 13.34 30.80 50.04
C GLU A 26 13.81 32.13 49.50
N ASN A 27 13.53 33.16 50.30
CA ASN A 27 14.11 34.50 50.25
C ASN A 27 14.09 35.30 48.93
N GLY A 28 13.01 36.07 48.74
CA GLY A 28 13.05 37.49 48.34
C GLY A 28 13.79 37.92 47.05
N MET A 29 14.21 37.05 46.17
CA MET A 29 14.71 37.42 44.85
C MET A 29 13.94 36.66 43.77
N GLU A 30 13.06 37.39 43.08
CA GLU A 30 12.44 36.92 41.81
C GLU A 30 13.54 36.56 40.82
N ARG A 31 13.84 35.27 40.69
CA ARG A 31 14.55 34.76 39.53
C ARG A 31 13.48 34.55 38.45
N ASP A 32 13.48 35.42 37.47
CA ASP A 32 12.59 35.47 36.29
C ASP A 32 12.92 34.35 35.28
N SER A 33 13.12 33.12 35.77
CA SER A 33 13.24 31.95 34.92
C SER A 33 12.29 30.86 35.38
N ILE A 34 11.01 31.04 35.11
CA ILE A 34 9.99 30.01 35.30
C ILE A 34 10.22 28.92 34.23
N SER A 35 11.00 27.92 34.56
CA SER A 35 11.09 26.71 33.72
C SER A 35 9.82 25.90 33.94
N ARG A 36 8.80 26.08 33.06
CA ARG A 36 7.61 25.23 33.08
C ARG A 36 7.92 23.88 32.48
N GLN A 37 7.78 22.84 33.29
CA GLN A 37 7.86 21.48 32.79
C GLN A 37 6.54 21.10 32.14
N MET A 38 6.63 20.52 30.95
CA MET A 38 5.46 20.05 30.18
C MET A 38 5.58 18.55 29.94
N ASP A 39 4.54 17.83 30.30
CA ASP A 39 4.40 16.41 29.95
C ASP A 39 3.81 16.29 28.54
N CYS A 40 4.46 15.51 27.73
CA CYS A 40 3.98 15.16 26.39
C CYS A 40 3.39 13.75 26.40
N ASN A 41 2.09 13.65 26.24
CA ASN A 41 1.41 12.36 26.13
C ASN A 41 1.08 12.05 24.66
N ILE A 42 1.65 10.97 24.16
CA ILE A 42 1.47 10.51 22.78
C ILE A 42 0.62 9.24 22.78
N GLN A 43 -0.62 9.34 22.34
CA GLN A 43 -1.53 8.21 22.18
C GLN A 43 -1.52 7.77 20.72
N ILE A 44 -1.17 6.51 20.50
CA ILE A 44 -1.13 5.91 19.15
C ILE A 44 -2.16 4.79 19.09
N SER A 45 -3.10 4.92 18.15
CA SER A 45 -4.02 3.84 17.80
C SER A 45 -3.51 3.13 16.56
N THR A 46 -3.47 1.80 16.60
CA THR A 46 -2.95 0.98 15.50
C THR A 46 -4.08 0.37 14.68
N ASN A 47 -3.85 0.18 13.39
CA ASN A 47 -4.69 -0.61 12.51
C ASN A 47 -4.56 -2.10 12.84
N LYS A 48 -5.57 -2.89 12.46
CA LYS A 48 -5.43 -4.35 12.46
C LYS A 48 -4.26 -4.74 11.55
N PRO A 49 -3.32 -5.56 12.00
CA PRO A 49 -2.12 -5.88 11.22
C PRO A 49 -2.47 -6.62 9.94
N SER A 50 -3.49 -7.46 9.95
CA SER A 50 -3.91 -8.26 8.79
C SER A 50 -5.39 -8.10 8.51
N THR A 51 -5.74 -8.08 7.22
CA THR A 51 -7.12 -8.08 6.73
C THR A 51 -7.23 -9.02 5.55
N ILE A 52 -8.38 -9.69 5.46
CA ILE A 52 -8.78 -10.49 4.31
C ILE A 52 -10.06 -9.89 3.77
N ALA A 53 -10.11 -9.65 2.46
CA ALA A 53 -11.30 -9.19 1.75
C ALA A 53 -11.66 -10.20 0.67
N PHE A 54 -12.93 -10.54 0.58
CA PHE A 54 -13.49 -11.36 -0.48
C PHE A 54 -14.51 -10.54 -1.25
N GLN A 55 -14.37 -10.47 -2.58
CA GLN A 55 -15.22 -9.66 -3.45
C GLN A 55 -15.74 -10.54 -4.60
N PRO A 56 -17.01 -10.96 -4.55
CA PRO A 56 -17.69 -11.58 -5.67
C PRO A 56 -18.19 -10.50 -6.64
N GLU A 57 -18.09 -10.75 -7.94
CA GLU A 57 -18.52 -9.86 -9.02
C GLU A 57 -19.36 -10.65 -10.03
N GLY A 58 -20.46 -10.06 -10.50
CA GLY A 58 -21.20 -10.52 -11.66
C GLY A 58 -20.86 -9.62 -12.84
N THR A 59 -20.61 -10.20 -14.00
CA THR A 59 -20.31 -9.46 -15.24
C THR A 59 -21.32 -9.78 -16.32
N ASN A 60 -21.61 -8.80 -17.17
CA ASN A 60 -22.42 -8.97 -18.37
C ASN A 60 -21.75 -8.13 -19.47
N THR A 61 -21.08 -8.79 -20.39
CA THR A 61 -20.34 -8.15 -21.48
C THR A 61 -21.04 -8.49 -22.81
N ALA A 62 -21.74 -7.52 -23.38
CA ALA A 62 -22.41 -7.65 -24.67
C ALA A 62 -23.42 -8.84 -24.77
N GLY A 63 -24.00 -9.24 -23.63
CA GLY A 63 -24.91 -10.37 -23.55
C GLY A 63 -24.32 -11.66 -22.99
N ASP A 64 -23.00 -11.72 -22.88
CA ASP A 64 -22.27 -12.83 -22.25
C ASP A 64 -22.30 -12.67 -20.72
N LEU A 65 -22.81 -13.67 -20.03
CA LEU A 65 -22.91 -13.67 -18.59
C LEU A 65 -21.66 -14.28 -17.97
N GLY A 66 -21.12 -13.58 -16.99
CA GLY A 66 -19.94 -14.03 -16.28
C GLY A 66 -20.01 -13.82 -14.78
N ALA A 67 -19.09 -14.46 -14.10
CA ALA A 67 -18.86 -14.28 -12.67
C ALA A 67 -17.35 -14.21 -12.40
N ALA A 68 -16.97 -13.36 -11.45
CA ALA A 68 -15.60 -13.29 -10.99
C ALA A 68 -15.59 -13.25 -9.45
N ALA A 69 -14.48 -13.65 -8.87
CA ALA A 69 -14.25 -13.48 -7.45
C ALA A 69 -12.79 -13.09 -7.20
N SER A 70 -12.57 -12.20 -6.26
CA SER A 70 -11.23 -11.86 -5.80
C SER A 70 -11.10 -12.08 -4.29
N LEU A 71 -9.92 -12.52 -3.88
CA LEU A 71 -9.51 -12.70 -2.50
C LEU A 71 -8.23 -11.89 -2.28
N THR A 72 -8.32 -10.86 -1.44
CA THR A 72 -7.19 -9.99 -1.12
C THR A 72 -6.77 -10.18 0.33
N TYR A 73 -5.52 -10.55 0.55
CA TYR A 73 -4.87 -10.55 1.85
C TYR A 73 -3.95 -9.34 1.95
N THR A 74 -4.09 -8.56 3.03
CA THR A 74 -3.22 -7.41 3.31
C THR A 74 -2.65 -7.53 4.70
N ASN A 75 -1.31 -7.42 4.81
CA ASN A 75 -0.59 -7.28 6.07
C ASN A 75 0.11 -5.91 6.10
N ARG A 76 -0.09 -5.12 7.17
CA ARG A 76 0.41 -3.73 7.29
C ARG A 76 1.64 -3.58 8.16
N ASN A 77 2.22 -4.67 8.61
CA ASN A 77 3.39 -4.64 9.49
C ASN A 77 4.25 -5.90 9.32
N LEU A 78 4.57 -6.23 8.08
CA LEU A 78 5.20 -7.51 7.70
C LEU A 78 6.53 -7.75 8.41
N PHE A 79 7.41 -6.77 8.43
CA PHE A 79 8.74 -6.84 9.04
C PHE A 79 8.87 -5.95 10.29
N ARG A 80 7.75 -5.61 10.94
CA ARG A 80 7.69 -4.71 12.13
C ARG A 80 8.15 -3.28 11.86
N GLY A 81 8.26 -2.88 10.59
CA GLY A 81 8.63 -1.53 10.16
C GLY A 81 7.51 -0.81 9.41
N SER A 82 6.25 -1.29 9.58
CA SER A 82 5.06 -0.76 8.88
C SER A 82 5.10 -0.96 7.36
N GLU A 83 5.80 -1.99 6.91
CA GLU A 83 5.74 -2.45 5.53
C GLU A 83 4.39 -3.11 5.26
N GLN A 84 3.81 -2.81 4.11
CA GLN A 84 2.54 -3.40 3.69
C GLN A 84 2.78 -4.43 2.59
N LEU A 85 2.34 -5.66 2.85
CA LEU A 85 2.20 -6.70 1.84
C LEU A 85 0.72 -6.83 1.48
N SER A 86 0.41 -6.83 0.19
CA SER A 86 -0.91 -7.16 -0.35
C SER A 86 -0.75 -8.29 -1.37
N ILE A 87 -1.55 -9.33 -1.23
CA ILE A 87 -1.62 -10.43 -2.19
C ILE A 87 -3.08 -10.54 -2.61
N GLU A 88 -3.30 -10.49 -3.91
CA GLU A 88 -4.62 -10.64 -4.52
C GLU A 88 -4.65 -11.85 -5.44
N LEU A 89 -5.66 -12.67 -5.26
CA LEU A 89 -6.00 -13.78 -6.13
C LEU A 89 -7.34 -13.47 -6.78
N ARG A 90 -7.42 -13.52 -8.10
CA ARG A 90 -8.66 -13.29 -8.84
C ARG A 90 -8.90 -14.44 -9.80
N GLY A 91 -10.15 -14.91 -9.85
CA GLY A 91 -10.66 -15.84 -10.86
C GLY A 91 -11.88 -15.24 -11.53
N ALA A 92 -11.98 -15.38 -12.83
CA ALA A 92 -13.14 -14.97 -13.61
C ALA A 92 -13.52 -16.05 -14.64
N TYR A 93 -14.81 -16.18 -14.84
CA TYR A 93 -15.43 -17.06 -15.82
C TYR A 93 -16.52 -16.31 -16.54
N GLU A 94 -16.58 -16.45 -17.87
CA GLU A 94 -17.60 -15.83 -18.70
C GLU A 94 -18.06 -16.82 -19.77
N ALA A 95 -19.35 -17.04 -19.85
CA ALA A 95 -19.95 -17.89 -20.86
C ALA A 95 -20.13 -17.09 -22.14
N ILE A 96 -19.41 -17.46 -23.20
CA ILE A 96 -19.46 -16.78 -24.49
C ILE A 96 -20.64 -17.34 -25.30
N THR A 97 -21.56 -16.44 -25.66
CA THR A 97 -22.74 -16.76 -26.48
C THR A 97 -22.64 -15.97 -27.78
N GLY A 98 -22.82 -16.66 -28.94
CA GLY A 98 -22.96 -15.98 -30.22
C GLY A 98 -21.74 -15.92 -31.14
N LEU A 99 -20.62 -16.51 -30.75
CA LEU A 99 -19.47 -16.69 -31.65
C LEU A 99 -19.70 -17.92 -32.56
N GLU A 100 -19.95 -17.72 -33.85
CA GLU A 100 -20.04 -18.80 -34.82
C GLU A 100 -18.72 -19.60 -34.85
N GLY A 101 -18.80 -20.92 -34.70
CA GLY A 101 -17.64 -21.82 -34.72
C GLY A 101 -16.99 -22.09 -33.36
N TYR A 102 -17.38 -21.41 -32.30
CA TYR A 102 -16.84 -21.56 -30.93
C TYR A 102 -17.95 -21.89 -29.91
N GLN A 103 -18.95 -22.62 -30.31
CA GLN A 103 -20.02 -23.07 -29.44
C GLN A 103 -19.42 -23.95 -28.33
N ASP A 104 -19.76 -23.65 -27.07
CA ASP A 104 -19.25 -24.31 -25.84
C ASP A 104 -17.82 -23.94 -25.39
N GLN A 105 -17.21 -22.90 -25.92
CA GLN A 105 -15.96 -22.39 -25.38
C GLN A 105 -16.19 -21.16 -24.49
N ASN A 106 -15.56 -21.16 -23.33
CA ASN A 106 -15.77 -20.15 -22.32
C ASN A 106 -14.48 -19.35 -22.07
N TYR A 107 -14.66 -18.11 -21.62
CA TYR A 107 -13.54 -17.31 -21.15
C TYR A 107 -13.23 -17.67 -19.70
N THR A 108 -11.96 -17.93 -19.44
CA THR A 108 -11.45 -18.09 -18.08
C THR A 108 -10.25 -17.20 -17.85
N GLU A 109 -10.22 -16.53 -16.70
CA GLU A 109 -9.10 -15.71 -16.27
C GLU A 109 -8.70 -16.05 -14.86
N TYR A 110 -7.40 -16.19 -14.63
CA TYR A 110 -6.80 -16.33 -13.32
C TYR A 110 -5.69 -15.32 -13.18
N SER A 111 -5.68 -14.58 -12.09
CA SER A 111 -4.59 -13.65 -11.81
C SER A 111 -4.14 -13.75 -10.35
N VAL A 112 -2.83 -13.54 -10.18
CA VAL A 112 -2.19 -13.41 -8.88
C VAL A 112 -1.39 -12.12 -8.92
N GLU A 113 -1.64 -11.22 -7.97
CA GLU A 113 -0.88 -10.00 -7.81
C GLU A 113 -0.30 -9.93 -6.39
N GLY A 114 1.00 -9.65 -6.30
CA GLY A 114 1.71 -9.37 -5.07
C GLY A 114 2.26 -7.95 -5.08
N LYS A 115 2.03 -7.21 -3.99
CA LYS A 115 2.48 -5.83 -3.84
C LYS A 115 3.08 -5.62 -2.47
N LEU A 116 4.32 -5.12 -2.43
CA LEU A 116 5.06 -4.82 -1.21
C LEU A 116 5.41 -3.33 -1.19
N VAL A 117 4.93 -2.62 -0.17
CA VAL A 117 5.16 -1.18 0.00
C VAL A 117 6.00 -0.95 1.25
N PHE A 118 7.12 -0.28 1.09
CA PHE A 118 7.98 0.17 2.19
C PHE A 118 7.73 1.65 2.45
N PRO A 119 7.46 2.08 3.71
CA PRO A 119 7.25 3.50 4.06
C PRO A 119 8.57 4.27 4.14
N ARG A 120 9.54 3.93 3.30
CA ARG A 120 10.88 4.51 3.25
C ARG A 120 11.49 4.39 1.87
N PHE A 121 12.48 5.22 1.58
CA PHE A 121 13.27 5.13 0.35
C PHE A 121 14.27 3.97 0.44
N LEU A 122 14.05 2.91 -0.34
CA LEU A 122 14.97 1.77 -0.47
C LEU A 122 15.94 1.99 -1.63
N ALA A 123 16.68 3.10 -1.61
CA ALA A 123 17.67 3.42 -2.61
C ALA A 123 19.04 3.51 -1.93
N PRO A 124 19.91 2.49 -2.05
CA PRO A 124 21.22 2.45 -1.38
C PRO A 124 22.19 3.53 -1.90
N PHE A 125 21.98 3.98 -3.15
CA PHE A 125 22.78 4.99 -3.83
C PHE A 125 22.46 6.44 -3.41
N LEU A 126 21.37 6.67 -2.66
CA LEU A 126 21.00 8.01 -2.21
C LEU A 126 21.54 8.31 -0.81
N SER A 127 21.97 9.55 -0.59
CA SER A 127 22.51 10.00 0.69
C SER A 127 21.48 9.85 1.83
N LYS A 128 21.96 9.56 3.05
CA LYS A 128 21.10 9.42 4.24
C LYS A 128 20.29 10.69 4.52
N ASN A 129 20.89 11.87 4.26
CA ASN A 129 20.25 13.16 4.49
C ASN A 129 19.08 13.40 3.51
N PHE A 130 19.24 13.02 2.24
CA PHE A 130 18.16 13.11 1.25
C PHE A 130 17.00 12.19 1.64
N ARG A 131 17.28 10.92 1.95
CA ARG A 131 16.25 9.94 2.35
C ARG A 131 15.44 10.35 3.58
N ARG A 132 16.06 11.06 4.53
CA ARG A 132 15.38 11.54 5.75
C ARG A 132 14.46 12.75 5.50
N ARG A 133 14.80 13.59 4.54
CA ARG A 133 14.04 14.83 4.24
C ARG A 133 12.79 14.57 3.41
N GLN A 134 12.79 13.50 2.64
CA GLN A 134 11.70 13.17 1.72
C GLN A 134 10.67 12.25 2.35
N THR A 135 9.39 12.52 2.02
CA THR A 135 8.28 11.62 2.28
C THR A 135 8.24 10.58 1.16
N ALA A 136 8.97 9.50 1.30
CA ALA A 136 9.11 8.56 0.21
C ALA A 136 8.62 7.17 0.58
N ASN A 137 8.02 6.52 -0.40
CA ASN A 137 7.66 5.11 -0.36
C ASN A 137 8.37 4.38 -1.50
N SER A 138 8.78 3.15 -1.25
CA SER A 138 9.26 2.23 -2.29
C SER A 138 8.23 1.12 -2.46
N GLU A 139 7.85 0.84 -3.69
CA GLU A 139 6.83 -0.15 -4.04
C GLU A 139 7.45 -1.18 -4.98
N LEU A 140 7.31 -2.44 -4.62
CA LEU A 140 7.61 -3.58 -5.49
C LEU A 140 6.30 -4.30 -5.78
N SER A 141 5.99 -4.52 -7.05
CA SER A 141 4.83 -5.29 -7.47
C SER A 141 5.22 -6.38 -8.46
N ALA A 142 4.55 -7.51 -8.38
CA ALA A 142 4.63 -8.58 -9.35
C ALA A 142 3.23 -9.12 -9.58
N SER A 143 2.86 -9.36 -10.83
CA SER A 143 1.58 -9.96 -11.19
C SER A 143 1.75 -11.00 -12.28
N TRP A 144 0.92 -12.02 -12.21
CA TRP A 144 0.78 -13.04 -13.22
C TRP A 144 -0.69 -13.19 -13.57
N ASN A 145 -0.98 -13.07 -14.87
CA ASN A 145 -2.33 -13.17 -15.41
C ASN A 145 -2.36 -14.23 -16.50
N LEU A 146 -3.32 -15.11 -16.40
CA LEU A 146 -3.62 -16.19 -17.34
C LEU A 146 -5.01 -15.92 -17.92
N GLN A 147 -5.09 -15.72 -19.21
CA GLN A 147 -6.36 -15.56 -19.94
C GLN A 147 -6.46 -16.64 -21.00
N ASN A 148 -7.52 -17.41 -20.91
CA ASN A 148 -7.91 -18.37 -21.92
C ASN A 148 -9.21 -17.91 -22.55
N ARG A 149 -9.14 -17.53 -23.84
CA ARG A 149 -10.28 -17.23 -24.69
C ARG A 149 -10.33 -18.21 -25.85
N PRO A 150 -11.48 -18.42 -26.47
CA PRO A 150 -11.58 -19.25 -27.69
C PRO A 150 -10.60 -18.84 -28.77
N GLU A 151 -10.36 -17.53 -28.92
CA GLU A 151 -9.55 -16.98 -29.99
C GLU A 151 -8.05 -16.96 -29.66
N PHE A 152 -7.68 -16.97 -28.35
CA PHE A 152 -6.29 -16.92 -27.94
C PHE A 152 -6.06 -17.34 -26.50
N HIS A 153 -4.88 -17.84 -26.22
CA HIS A 153 -4.34 -18.01 -24.87
C HIS A 153 -3.29 -16.96 -24.62
N ARG A 154 -3.44 -16.18 -23.53
CA ARG A 154 -2.49 -15.15 -23.15
C ARG A 154 -2.00 -15.35 -21.74
N ARG A 155 -0.70 -15.28 -21.56
CA ARG A 155 -0.05 -15.29 -20.26
C ARG A 155 0.77 -14.02 -20.12
N VAL A 156 0.51 -13.24 -19.09
CA VAL A 156 1.19 -11.98 -18.84
C VAL A 156 1.88 -12.05 -17.49
N PHE A 157 3.16 -11.80 -17.49
CA PHE A 157 3.92 -11.58 -16.27
C PHE A 157 4.37 -10.12 -16.24
N SER A 158 4.04 -9.41 -15.17
CA SER A 158 4.44 -8.02 -14.97
C SER A 158 5.15 -7.86 -13.65
N THR A 159 6.23 -7.10 -13.64
CA THR A 159 6.91 -6.69 -12.41
C THR A 159 7.34 -5.24 -12.49
N ALA A 160 7.17 -4.51 -11.40
CA ALA A 160 7.53 -3.11 -11.36
C ALA A 160 8.15 -2.75 -10.01
N TRP A 161 9.19 -1.89 -10.07
CA TRP A 161 9.78 -1.25 -8.91
C TRP A 161 9.63 0.25 -9.04
N ARG A 162 8.92 0.87 -8.10
CA ARG A 162 8.52 2.27 -8.13
C ARG A 162 8.94 2.98 -6.86
N TYR A 163 9.35 4.24 -7.05
CA TYR A 163 9.54 5.18 -5.96
C TYR A 163 8.49 6.28 -6.07
N ARG A 164 7.89 6.62 -4.94
CA ARG A 164 6.98 7.76 -4.83
C ARG A 164 7.44 8.62 -3.68
N TRP A 165 7.56 9.92 -3.92
CA TRP A 165 7.87 10.86 -2.84
C TRP A 165 7.11 12.15 -3.03
N THR A 166 6.88 12.83 -1.91
CA THR A 166 6.23 14.14 -1.89
C THR A 166 7.20 15.15 -1.32
N GLU A 167 7.35 16.27 -2.01
CA GLU A 167 8.12 17.41 -1.54
C GLU A 167 7.18 18.39 -0.81
N PRO A 168 7.27 18.48 0.53
CA PRO A 168 6.31 19.28 1.31
C PRO A 168 6.34 20.77 1.01
N ARG A 169 7.50 21.31 0.57
CA ARG A 169 7.68 22.74 0.31
C ARG A 169 6.95 23.22 -0.94
N HIS A 170 6.90 22.42 -1.98
CA HIS A 170 6.34 22.80 -3.28
C HIS A 170 5.03 22.07 -3.59
N HIS A 171 4.52 21.25 -2.67
CA HIS A 171 3.33 20.40 -2.86
C HIS A 171 3.42 19.52 -4.11
N LEU A 172 4.65 19.13 -4.50
CA LEU A 172 4.89 18.28 -5.66
C LEU A 172 4.95 16.81 -5.23
N ALA A 173 4.23 15.97 -5.97
CA ALA A 173 4.31 14.53 -5.87
C ALA A 173 5.09 13.97 -7.06
N TRP A 174 6.10 13.18 -6.77
CA TRP A 174 6.97 12.57 -7.76
C TRP A 174 6.75 11.06 -7.78
N ARG A 175 6.79 10.50 -8.97
CA ARG A 175 6.80 9.07 -9.20
C ARG A 175 7.97 8.76 -10.14
N PHE A 176 8.79 7.79 -9.74
CA PHE A 176 9.89 7.28 -10.54
C PHE A 176 9.79 5.76 -10.63
N ASP A 177 9.59 5.25 -11.84
CA ASP A 177 9.55 3.83 -12.13
C ASP A 177 10.99 3.40 -12.49
N LEU A 178 11.66 2.71 -11.57
CA LEU A 178 13.02 2.20 -11.77
C LEU A 178 13.03 1.00 -12.71
N LEU A 179 12.04 0.14 -12.57
CA LEU A 179 11.84 -1.05 -13.37
C LEU A 179 10.36 -1.18 -13.66
N ASP A 180 10.01 -1.41 -14.92
CA ASP A 180 8.68 -1.81 -15.36
C ASP A 180 8.84 -2.80 -16.51
N LEU A 181 8.63 -4.09 -16.19
CA LEU A 181 8.73 -5.18 -17.13
C LEU A 181 7.38 -5.82 -17.34
N ASN A 182 6.99 -5.94 -18.60
CA ASN A 182 5.80 -6.65 -19.01
C ASN A 182 6.20 -7.73 -20.03
N TYR A 183 6.09 -8.98 -19.63
CA TYR A 183 6.34 -10.12 -20.50
C TYR A 183 5.02 -10.76 -20.91
N VAL A 184 4.74 -10.78 -22.20
CA VAL A 184 3.52 -11.36 -22.77
C VAL A 184 3.90 -12.59 -23.59
N TYR A 185 3.31 -13.71 -23.24
CA TYR A 185 3.45 -14.96 -23.97
C TYR A 185 2.08 -15.40 -24.50
N MET A 186 1.99 -15.56 -25.83
CA MET A 186 0.83 -16.08 -26.54
C MET A 186 1.23 -17.39 -27.21
N PRO A 187 0.92 -18.54 -26.61
CA PRO A 187 1.10 -19.82 -27.34
C PRO A 187 0.15 -19.86 -28.53
N TRP A 188 0.66 -20.28 -29.66
CA TRP A 188 -0.17 -20.58 -30.85
C TRP A 188 -1.09 -21.75 -30.51
N ILE A 189 -2.35 -21.66 -30.93
CA ILE A 189 -3.35 -22.73 -30.82
C ILE A 189 -3.17 -23.70 -31.98
#